data_c0f7df78bcbebf5cf0055a27624098a1
#
_entry.id   c0f7df78bcbebf5cf0055a27624098a1
#
_cell.length_a   1.000
_cell.length_b   1.000
_cell.length_c   1.000
_cell.angle_alpha   90.00
_cell.angle_beta   90.00
_cell.angle_gamma   90.00
#
_symmetry.space_group_name_H-M   'P 1'
#
loop_
_entity.id
_entity.type
_entity.pdbx_description
1 polymer ?
#
loop_
_entity_poly.entity_id
_entity_poly.type
_entity_poly.pdbx_seq_one_letter_code
_entity_poly.pdbx_strand_id
1 'polypeptide(L)'
;VFASYQRTKPLDEFILQCQEKENKSPIAEQRKGIHVMTMHASKGLEFQHVYLPDLNEGIIPPKGVVDAKQIEEERRLLYVAVTRAREKLFLYETRERNRKVTRFLVL
;
A
#
# COMPACT_ATOMS: atom_id res chain seq x y z
N VAL A 1 -3.94 -2.70 -2.48
CA VAL A 1 -2.63 -2.86 -3.13
C VAL A 1 -1.71 -1.76 -2.67
N PHE A 2 -0.50 -2.13 -2.37
CA PHE A 2 0.54 -1.23 -1.90
C PHE A 2 1.67 -1.19 -2.95
N ALA A 3 2.10 0.01 -3.32
CA ALA A 3 3.15 0.18 -4.30
C ALA A 3 4.22 1.14 -3.80
N SER A 4 5.48 0.88 -4.11
CA SER A 4 6.60 1.75 -3.80
C SER A 4 7.43 2.03 -5.03
N TYR A 5 7.99 3.23 -5.13
CA TYR A 5 8.81 3.69 -6.23
C TYR A 5 10.14 4.22 -5.72
N GLN A 6 11.21 3.70 -6.25
CA GLN A 6 12.56 4.18 -5.96
C GLN A 6 13.18 4.77 -7.22
N ARG A 7 12.82 5.88 -7.60
CA ARG A 7 13.27 6.79 -8.69
C ARG A 7 14.43 6.35 -9.61
N THR A 8 14.54 5.08 -9.92
CA THR A 8 15.62 4.56 -10.75
C THR A 8 15.18 4.17 -12.15
N LYS A 9 13.85 4.18 -12.43
CA LYS A 9 13.31 3.68 -13.70
C LYS A 9 12.06 4.43 -14.14
N PRO A 10 11.80 4.52 -15.47
CA PRO A 10 10.56 5.09 -16.00
C PRO A 10 9.32 4.28 -15.62
N LEU A 11 8.16 4.90 -15.72
CA LEU A 11 6.89 4.30 -15.31
C LEU A 11 6.49 3.08 -16.15
N ASP A 12 6.86 3.02 -17.42
CA ASP A 12 6.61 1.87 -18.30
C ASP A 12 7.39 0.62 -17.87
N GLU A 13 8.61 0.77 -17.36
CA GLU A 13 9.35 -0.34 -16.76
C GLU A 13 8.73 -0.79 -15.44
N PHE A 14 8.02 0.09 -14.75
CA PHE A 14 7.28 -0.23 -13.54
C PHE A 14 6.25 -1.32 -13.76
N ILE A 15 5.44 -1.20 -14.80
CA ILE A 15 4.39 -2.16 -15.11
C ILE A 15 4.98 -3.54 -15.40
N LEU A 16 6.09 -3.59 -16.16
CA LEU A 16 6.78 -4.84 -16.45
C LEU A 16 7.33 -5.51 -15.19
N GLN A 17 7.91 -4.73 -14.30
CA GLN A 17 8.44 -5.25 -13.04
C GLN A 17 7.35 -5.74 -12.10
N CYS A 18 6.18 -5.13 -12.09
CA CYS A 18 5.04 -5.63 -11.33
C CYS A 18 4.63 -7.03 -11.77
N GLN A 19 4.61 -7.27 -13.07
CA GLN A 19 4.28 -8.58 -13.64
C GLN A 19 5.33 -9.63 -13.31
N GLU A 20 6.61 -9.28 -13.35
CA GLU A 20 7.69 -10.20 -13.02
C GLU A 20 7.70 -10.57 -11.54
N LYS A 21 7.37 -9.66 -10.66
CA LYS A 21 7.46 -9.87 -9.21
C LYS A 21 6.34 -10.71 -8.62
N GLU A 22 5.22 -10.83 -9.28
CA GLU A 22 4.17 -11.75 -8.84
C GLU A 22 4.66 -13.20 -8.75
N ASN A 23 5.74 -13.52 -9.46
CA ASN A 23 6.30 -14.86 -9.54
C ASN A 23 7.62 -15.05 -8.78
N LYS A 24 8.09 -14.04 -8.02
CA LYS A 24 9.38 -14.11 -7.34
C LYS A 24 9.23 -14.16 -5.83
N SER A 25 10.24 -14.75 -5.17
CA SER A 25 10.35 -14.83 -3.71
C SER A 25 10.43 -13.43 -3.07
N PRO A 26 9.82 -13.21 -1.89
CA PRO A 26 9.89 -11.91 -1.18
C PRO A 26 11.30 -11.38 -0.92
N ILE A 27 12.29 -12.25 -0.80
CA ILE A 27 13.67 -11.87 -0.53
C ILE A 27 14.29 -11.11 -1.71
N ALA A 28 13.82 -11.36 -2.93
CA ALA A 28 14.30 -10.68 -4.14
C ALA A 28 13.79 -9.23 -4.25
N GLU A 29 12.85 -8.81 -3.40
CA GLU A 29 12.15 -7.53 -3.50
C GLU A 29 12.91 -6.34 -2.95
N GLN A 30 14.04 -6.54 -2.32
CA GLN A 30 14.89 -5.44 -1.82
C GLN A 30 15.73 -4.79 -2.92
N ARG A 31 15.55 -5.21 -4.16
CA ARG A 31 16.25 -4.62 -5.30
C ARG A 31 15.70 -3.25 -5.64
N LYS A 32 16.53 -2.43 -6.27
CA LYS A 32 16.12 -1.12 -6.81
C LYS A 32 15.01 -1.28 -7.84
N GLY A 33 14.12 -0.32 -7.91
CA GLY A 33 13.01 -0.30 -8.85
C GLY A 33 11.67 -0.14 -8.14
N ILE A 34 10.62 -0.41 -8.86
CA ILE A 34 9.26 -0.29 -8.36
C ILE A 34 8.79 -1.65 -7.82
N HIS A 35 8.25 -1.65 -6.63
CA HIS A 35 7.74 -2.83 -5.96
C HIS A 35 6.24 -2.69 -5.76
N VAL A 36 5.47 -3.70 -6.18
CA VAL A 36 4.04 -3.78 -5.92
C VAL A 36 3.77 -4.99 -5.03
N MET A 37 3.08 -4.75 -3.93
CA MET A 37 2.84 -5.80 -2.94
C MET A 37 1.63 -5.47 -2.10
N THR A 38 1.18 -6.41 -1.29
CA THR A 38 0.16 -6.17 -0.28
C THR A 38 0.76 -5.42 0.91
N MET A 39 -0.10 -4.79 1.70
CA MET A 39 0.35 -4.15 2.93
C MET A 39 0.97 -5.18 3.89
N HIS A 40 0.42 -6.39 3.95
CA HIS A 40 0.98 -7.46 4.77
C HIS A 40 2.41 -7.82 4.36
N ALA A 41 2.67 -7.87 3.06
CA ALA A 41 3.98 -8.23 2.54
C ALA A 41 5.03 -7.13 2.77
N SER A 42 4.61 -5.90 3.05
CA SER A 42 5.52 -4.78 3.27
C SER A 42 6.16 -4.77 4.67
N LYS A 43 5.70 -5.60 5.57
CA LYS A 43 6.20 -5.66 6.93
C LYS A 43 7.70 -5.98 6.95
N GLY A 44 8.47 -5.15 7.64
CA GLY A 44 9.92 -5.31 7.72
C GLY A 44 10.69 -4.72 6.56
N LEU A 45 10.03 -4.18 5.55
CA LEU A 45 10.66 -3.54 4.40
C LEU A 45 10.61 -2.02 4.55
N GLU A 46 11.46 -1.32 3.81
CA GLU A 46 11.47 0.14 3.75
C GLU A 46 11.68 0.60 2.32
N PHE A 47 11.05 1.72 1.97
CA PHE A 47 11.12 2.30 0.64
C PHE A 47 11.25 3.82 0.73
N GLN A 48 11.92 4.43 -0.24
CA GLN A 48 12.03 5.89 -0.29
C GLN A 48 10.66 6.54 -0.46
N HIS A 49 9.89 6.06 -1.41
CA HIS A 49 8.55 6.58 -1.71
C HIS A 49 7.55 5.45 -1.64
N VAL A 50 6.44 5.70 -0.96
CA VAL A 50 5.35 4.74 -0.80
C VAL A 50 4.06 5.36 -1.32
N TYR A 51 3.34 4.60 -2.14
CA TYR A 51 2.05 4.98 -2.71
C TYR A 51 0.99 4.02 -2.20
N LEU A 52 -0.01 4.55 -1.49
CA LEU A 52 -1.12 3.76 -0.95
C LEU A 52 -2.41 4.16 -1.66
N PRO A 53 -2.87 3.38 -2.65
CA PRO A 53 -4.13 3.65 -3.33
C PRO A 53 -5.34 3.11 -2.56
N ASP A 54 -6.51 3.55 -2.96
CA ASP A 54 -7.80 3.02 -2.48
C ASP A 54 -8.00 3.12 -0.96
N LEU A 55 -7.66 4.27 -0.39
CA LEU A 55 -7.88 4.52 1.03
C LEU A 55 -9.34 4.95 1.27
N ASN A 56 -10.25 4.03 1.01
CA ASN A 56 -11.67 4.25 1.08
C ASN A 56 -12.36 3.23 2.00
N GLU A 57 -13.46 3.65 2.61
CA GLU A 57 -14.33 2.74 3.35
C GLU A 57 -14.82 1.61 2.44
N GLY A 58 -14.83 0.39 2.96
CA GLY A 58 -15.17 -0.79 2.19
C GLY A 58 -13.97 -1.49 1.56
N ILE A 59 -12.82 -0.81 1.54
CA ILE A 59 -11.53 -1.39 1.10
C ILE A 59 -10.57 -1.39 2.28
N ILE A 60 -10.42 -0.26 2.95
CA ILE A 60 -9.63 -0.12 4.18
C ILE A 60 -10.48 0.65 5.20
N PRO A 61 -11.14 0.02 6.16
CA PRO A 61 -11.29 -1.43 6.35
C PRO A 61 -12.21 -2.08 5.32
N PRO A 62 -12.05 -3.38 5.06
CA PRO A 62 -12.91 -4.10 4.11
C PRO A 62 -14.38 -4.13 4.54
N LYS A 63 -15.27 -4.30 3.57
CA LYS A 63 -16.69 -4.53 3.86
C LYS A 63 -16.88 -5.77 4.73
N GLY A 64 -17.80 -5.68 5.69
CA GLY A 64 -18.10 -6.79 6.58
C GLY A 64 -17.22 -6.87 7.82
N VAL A 65 -16.16 -6.09 7.90
CA VAL A 65 -15.35 -5.98 9.11
C VAL A 65 -16.01 -4.99 10.04
N VAL A 66 -16.72 -5.49 11.05
CA VAL A 66 -17.49 -4.68 12.00
C VAL A 66 -17.04 -4.86 13.45
N ASP A 67 -16.34 -5.95 13.75
CA ASP A 67 -15.83 -6.20 15.09
C ASP A 67 -14.71 -5.24 15.44
N ALA A 68 -14.76 -4.68 16.66
CA ALA A 68 -13.78 -3.71 17.11
C ALA A 68 -12.33 -4.22 17.07
N LYS A 69 -12.13 -5.50 17.35
CA LYS A 69 -10.80 -6.12 17.30
C LYS A 69 -10.28 -6.19 15.87
N GLN A 70 -11.13 -6.57 14.93
CA GLN A 70 -10.76 -6.64 13.50
C GLN A 70 -10.50 -5.25 12.93
N ILE A 71 -11.28 -4.26 13.31
CA ILE A 71 -11.07 -2.85 12.92
C ILE A 71 -9.69 -2.37 13.41
N GLU A 72 -9.33 -2.72 14.63
CA GLU A 72 -8.03 -2.35 15.19
C GLU A 72 -6.87 -3.03 14.46
N GLU A 73 -7.05 -4.27 14.04
CA GLU A 73 -6.05 -4.99 13.23
C GLU A 73 -5.86 -4.32 11.87
N GLU A 74 -6.94 -3.89 11.22
CA GLU A 74 -6.88 -3.16 9.95
C GLU A 74 -6.17 -1.80 10.12
N ARG A 75 -6.43 -1.12 11.22
CA ARG A 75 -5.73 0.14 11.54
C ARG A 75 -4.23 -0.09 11.69
N ARG A 76 -3.83 -1.14 12.39
CA ARG A 76 -2.41 -1.48 12.56
C ARG A 76 -1.74 -1.81 11.25
N LEU A 77 -2.45 -2.51 10.37
CA LEU A 77 -1.95 -2.86 9.05
C LEU A 77 -1.68 -1.59 8.22
N LEU A 78 -2.61 -0.64 8.23
CA LEU A 78 -2.41 0.65 7.57
C LEU A 78 -1.23 1.41 8.18
N TYR A 79 -1.11 1.40 9.50
CA TYR A 79 0.03 2.03 10.18
C TYR A 79 1.36 1.43 9.72
N VAL A 80 1.44 0.12 9.62
CA VAL A 80 2.64 -0.55 9.11
C VAL A 80 2.97 -0.07 7.70
N ALA A 81 1.98 -0.04 6.82
CA ALA A 81 2.19 0.40 5.43
C ALA A 81 2.67 1.86 5.36
N VAL A 82 2.07 2.76 6.14
CA VAL A 82 2.45 4.17 6.21
C VAL A 82 3.90 4.35 6.67
N THR A 83 4.31 3.58 7.65
CA THR A 83 5.66 3.68 8.23
C THR A 83 6.76 3.05 7.38
N ARG A 84 6.42 2.43 6.24
CA ARG A 84 7.43 1.92 5.31
C ARG A 84 8.11 3.02 4.49
N ALA A 85 7.55 4.23 4.45
CA ALA A 85 8.10 5.34 3.71
C ALA A 85 9.26 6.00 4.47
N ARG A 86 10.39 6.17 3.81
CA ARG A 86 11.54 6.90 4.37
C ARG A 86 11.47 8.40 4.08
N GLU A 87 11.08 8.77 2.87
CA GLU A 87 11.11 10.16 2.41
C GLU A 87 9.74 10.73 2.12
N LYS A 88 8.95 10.04 1.28
CA LYS A 88 7.65 10.52 0.83
C LYS A 88 6.59 9.44 0.89
N LEU A 89 5.41 9.84 1.32
CA LEU A 89 4.23 9.01 1.40
C LEU A 89 3.13 9.67 0.59
N PHE A 90 2.54 8.93 -0.34
CA PHE A 90 1.45 9.39 -1.18
C PHE A 90 0.20 8.56 -0.89
N LEU A 91 -0.84 9.23 -0.43
CA LEU A 91 -2.11 8.61 -0.07
C LEU A 91 -3.16 8.99 -1.09
N TYR A 92 -3.86 8.01 -1.63
CA TYR A 92 -4.87 8.21 -2.66
C TYR A 92 -6.22 7.71 -2.22
N GLU A 93 -7.24 8.50 -2.49
CA GLU A 93 -8.63 8.15 -2.26
C GLU A 93 -9.44 8.35 -3.53
N THR A 94 -10.54 7.63 -3.66
CA THR A 94 -11.50 7.81 -4.75
C THR A 94 -12.75 8.46 -4.19
N ARG A 95 -13.21 9.56 -4.81
CA ARG A 95 -14.41 10.29 -4.39
C ARG A 95 -15.62 10.06 -5.28
N GLU A 96 -15.52 9.17 -6.24
CA GLU A 96 -16.63 8.86 -7.15
C GLU A 96 -17.69 7.99 -6.49
N ARG A 97 -18.97 8.14 -6.91
CA ARG A 97 -20.08 7.27 -6.54
C ARG A 97 -20.26 7.09 -5.02
N ASN A 98 -20.27 8.16 -4.26
CA ASN A 98 -20.49 8.12 -2.80
C ASN A 98 -19.45 7.31 -2.03
N ARG A 99 -18.27 7.10 -2.58
CA ARG A 99 -17.18 6.48 -1.85
C ARG A 99 -16.64 7.43 -0.80
N LYS A 100 -16.54 6.94 0.42
CA LYS A 100 -16.03 7.72 1.56
C LYS A 100 -14.56 7.42 1.78
N VAL A 101 -13.83 8.43 2.22
CA VAL A 101 -12.45 8.26 2.68
C VAL A 101 -12.41 7.32 3.86
N THR A 102 -11.36 6.52 3.98
CA THR A 102 -11.21 5.62 5.12
C THR A 102 -11.27 6.38 6.45
N ARG A 103 -11.95 5.80 7.42
CA ARG A 103 -12.08 6.37 8.77
C ARG A 103 -10.74 6.60 9.46
N PHE A 104 -9.71 5.86 9.07
CA PHE A 104 -8.39 5.96 9.67
C PHE A 104 -7.63 7.23 9.30
N LEU A 105 -8.06 7.93 8.24
CA LEU A 105 -7.49 9.20 7.82
C LEU A 105 -8.29 10.42 8.28
N VAL A 106 -9.43 10.21 8.93
CA VAL A 106 -10.23 11.31 9.46
C VAL A 106 -9.62 11.77 10.78
N LEU A 107 -9.18 13.01 10.78
CA LEU A 107 -8.61 13.67 11.96
C LEU A 107 -9.69 14.39 12.74
#